data_ab19afb30bf1d5870c3f585edc8c0706
#
_entry.id   ab19afb30bf1d5870c3f585edc8c0706
#
_cell.length_a   1.000
_cell.length_b   1.000
_cell.length_c   1.000
_cell.angle_alpha   90.00
_cell.angle_beta   90.00
_cell.angle_gamma   90.00
#
_symmetry.space_group_name_H-M   'P 1'
#
loop_
_entity.id
_entity.type
_entity.pdbx_description
1 polymer ?
#
loop_
_entity_poly.entity_id
_entity_poly.type
_entity_poly.pdbx_seq_one_letter_code
_entity_poly.pdbx_strand_id
1 'polypeptide(L)'
;MIKKIKELGQIIYLARKKNIPMRKKLMLYLCTMVMAGLGIVCLLLVLTRNLFGTHKQIQDVLQMQLDSSTAQMQEDLEQYTGYGLSLSGQISQNIDNQLKNNAKKLTDYNDDQEALIELQRQIYPEMNTTIQICRPSGVYAVLDATVNTKISGSEKSRSGLYLRLKNVTNTGNLMAETILFRGSPDIAREKELELHNRWNLEFNTDVMPGYHTLVDEKKRKGMSYFWSEKTSLTGTWEDVMFLCVPIIGNSGDIYGQCGVELNSMYFNQNYTAVDSKYGSMVTILAPVSDQILEVQKGMTGSTDGTWLQSVEDLKINHKKYYNEYFSGQGEFIGLQKEIQIPGEKENRWVVAVLLPKDKWQASVWRNRN
;
A
#
# COMPACT_ATOMS: atom_id res chain seq x y z
N MET A 1 -19.62 -12.82 -47.58
CA MET A 1 -20.37 -11.57 -47.43
C MET A 1 -20.24 -10.67 -48.67
N ILE A 2 -19.03 -10.33 -49.12
CA ILE A 2 -18.74 -9.46 -50.28
C ILE A 2 -19.36 -9.99 -51.59
N LYS A 3 -19.37 -11.32 -51.81
CA LYS A 3 -19.95 -11.95 -53.03
C LYS A 3 -21.47 -11.73 -53.11
N LYS A 4 -22.18 -11.83 -51.97
CA LYS A 4 -23.63 -11.57 -51.88
C LYS A 4 -23.99 -10.09 -52.08
N ILE A 5 -23.13 -9.17 -51.67
CA ILE A 5 -23.31 -7.73 -51.90
C ILE A 5 -23.13 -7.40 -53.37
N LYS A 6 -22.17 -8.03 -54.08
CA LYS A 6 -22.02 -7.90 -55.52
C LYS A 6 -23.22 -8.46 -56.29
N GLU A 7 -23.75 -9.61 -55.87
CA GLU A 7 -24.96 -10.21 -56.47
C GLU A 7 -26.18 -9.31 -56.27
N LEU A 8 -26.36 -8.70 -55.09
CA LEU A 8 -27.43 -7.73 -54.83
C LEU A 8 -27.27 -6.47 -55.72
N GLY A 9 -26.05 -5.97 -55.89
CA GLY A 9 -25.75 -4.86 -56.81
C GLY A 9 -26.08 -5.19 -58.22
N GLN A 10 -25.79 -6.41 -58.71
CA GLN A 10 -26.16 -6.87 -60.05
C GLN A 10 -27.69 -7.02 -60.22
N ILE A 11 -28.41 -7.51 -59.22
CA ILE A 11 -29.87 -7.62 -59.21
C ILE A 11 -30.53 -6.23 -59.30
N ILE A 12 -30.01 -5.25 -58.54
CA ILE A 12 -30.51 -3.86 -58.60
C ILE A 12 -30.23 -3.23 -60.00
N TYR A 13 -29.02 -3.46 -60.54
CA TYR A 13 -28.66 -2.98 -61.87
C TYR A 13 -29.54 -3.59 -63.01
N LEU A 14 -29.81 -4.91 -62.94
CA LEU A 14 -30.68 -5.61 -63.88
C LEU A 14 -32.15 -5.17 -63.73
N ALA A 15 -32.60 -4.90 -62.47
CA ALA A 15 -33.95 -4.37 -62.26
C ALA A 15 -34.14 -2.94 -62.77
N ARG A 16 -33.05 -2.17 -62.93
CA ARG A 16 -33.09 -0.84 -63.57
C ARG A 16 -33.19 -0.87 -65.13
N LYS A 17 -32.70 -1.94 -65.71
CA LYS A 17 -32.62 -2.09 -67.18
C LYS A 17 -33.82 -2.78 -67.79
N LYS A 18 -34.65 -3.53 -67.06
CA LYS A 18 -35.88 -4.22 -67.54
C LYS A 18 -37.10 -3.36 -67.21
N ASN A 19 -38.10 -3.34 -68.19
CA ASN A 19 -39.39 -2.70 -67.93
C ASN A 19 -40.24 -3.48 -66.92
N ILE A 20 -39.87 -3.36 -65.67
CA ILE A 20 -40.58 -3.93 -64.53
C ILE A 20 -41.70 -2.96 -64.11
N PRO A 21 -42.96 -3.46 -63.86
CA PRO A 21 -44.05 -2.63 -63.37
C PRO A 21 -43.66 -1.79 -62.22
N MET A 22 -44.04 -0.51 -62.18
CA MET A 22 -43.68 0.48 -61.23
C MET A 22 -43.89 0.00 -59.77
N ARG A 23 -44.94 -0.76 -59.48
CA ARG A 23 -45.30 -1.39 -58.26
C ARG A 23 -44.22 -2.36 -57.73
N LYS A 24 -43.58 -3.15 -58.59
CA LYS A 24 -42.50 -4.07 -58.26
C LYS A 24 -41.19 -3.33 -58.02
N LYS A 25 -40.91 -2.22 -58.74
CA LYS A 25 -39.75 -1.37 -58.47
C LYS A 25 -39.83 -0.70 -57.05
N LEU A 26 -40.98 -0.14 -56.71
CA LEU A 26 -41.22 0.49 -55.44
C LEU A 26 -41.03 -0.52 -54.30
N MET A 27 -41.59 -1.73 -54.48
CA MET A 27 -41.43 -2.79 -53.45
C MET A 27 -39.97 -3.21 -53.26
N LEU A 28 -39.18 -3.29 -54.33
CA LEU A 28 -37.74 -3.62 -54.27
C LEU A 28 -36.94 -2.53 -53.54
N TYR A 29 -37.22 -1.25 -53.84
CA TYR A 29 -36.57 -0.14 -53.15
C TYR A 29 -36.95 -0.10 -51.68
N LEU A 30 -38.18 -0.36 -51.30
CA LEU A 30 -38.64 -0.40 -49.92
C LEU A 30 -37.95 -1.55 -49.18
N CYS A 31 -37.87 -2.74 -49.76
CA CYS A 31 -37.17 -3.88 -49.16
C CYS A 31 -35.67 -3.61 -49.00
N THR A 32 -34.99 -2.98 -49.96
CA THR A 32 -33.57 -2.66 -49.86
C THR A 32 -33.32 -1.59 -48.78
N MET A 33 -34.20 -0.60 -48.65
CA MET A 33 -34.13 0.45 -47.62
C MET A 33 -34.32 -0.14 -46.23
N VAL A 34 -35.31 -1.03 -46.02
CA VAL A 34 -35.55 -1.73 -44.77
C VAL A 34 -34.37 -2.63 -44.37
N MET A 35 -33.82 -3.40 -45.35
CA MET A 35 -32.64 -4.24 -45.10
C MET A 35 -31.39 -3.43 -44.78
N ALA A 36 -31.19 -2.28 -45.44
CA ALA A 36 -30.08 -1.37 -45.09
C ALA A 36 -30.27 -0.75 -43.70
N GLY A 37 -31.48 -0.32 -43.35
CA GLY A 37 -31.82 0.18 -42.02
C GLY A 37 -31.57 -0.86 -40.90
N LEU A 38 -32.05 -2.09 -41.10
CA LEU A 38 -31.79 -3.21 -40.18
C LEU A 38 -30.28 -3.50 -40.05
N GLY A 39 -29.54 -3.46 -41.16
CA GLY A 39 -28.09 -3.63 -41.16
C GLY A 39 -27.37 -2.57 -40.32
N ILE A 40 -27.79 -1.29 -40.44
CA ILE A 40 -27.25 -0.18 -39.64
C ILE A 40 -27.60 -0.36 -38.15
N VAL A 41 -28.84 -0.73 -37.83
CA VAL A 41 -29.26 -0.98 -36.43
C VAL A 41 -28.47 -2.15 -35.82
N CYS A 42 -28.31 -3.25 -36.54
CA CYS A 42 -27.49 -4.38 -36.09
C CYS A 42 -26.03 -3.99 -35.90
N LEU A 43 -25.45 -3.17 -36.78
CA LEU A 43 -24.10 -2.67 -36.67
C LEU A 43 -23.95 -1.77 -35.40
N LEU A 44 -24.90 -0.87 -35.17
CA LEU A 44 -24.93 -0.03 -33.98
C LEU A 44 -25.08 -0.86 -32.71
N LEU A 45 -25.93 -1.88 -32.66
CA LEU A 45 -26.08 -2.78 -31.51
C LEU A 45 -24.82 -3.58 -31.24
N VAL A 46 -24.13 -4.07 -32.26
CA VAL A 46 -22.85 -4.76 -32.09
C VAL A 46 -21.77 -3.82 -31.57
N LEU A 47 -21.69 -2.60 -32.10
CA LEU A 47 -20.73 -1.58 -31.64
C LEU A 47 -21.02 -1.16 -30.22
N THR A 48 -22.27 -0.89 -29.83
CA THR A 48 -22.64 -0.50 -28.47
C THR A 48 -22.41 -1.66 -27.51
N ARG A 49 -22.82 -2.89 -27.83
CA ARG A 49 -22.59 -4.06 -26.98
C ARG A 49 -21.12 -4.32 -26.72
N ASN A 50 -20.26 -4.20 -27.75
CA ASN A 50 -18.82 -4.41 -27.58
C ASN A 50 -18.15 -3.29 -26.72
N LEU A 51 -18.58 -2.03 -26.90
CA LEU A 51 -18.05 -0.91 -26.14
C LEU A 51 -18.50 -0.97 -24.66
N PHE A 52 -19.79 -1.12 -24.41
CA PHE A 52 -20.32 -1.17 -23.03
C PHE A 52 -19.96 -2.46 -22.29
N GLY A 53 -19.90 -3.60 -22.97
CA GLY A 53 -19.49 -4.87 -22.37
C GLY A 53 -18.05 -4.86 -21.87
N THR A 54 -17.13 -4.29 -22.62
CA THR A 54 -15.71 -4.23 -22.26
C THR A 54 -15.47 -3.28 -21.08
N HIS A 55 -16.09 -2.10 -21.08
CA HIS A 55 -15.99 -1.16 -19.96
C HIS A 55 -16.50 -1.76 -18.65
N LYS A 56 -17.66 -2.42 -18.69
CA LYS A 56 -18.22 -3.07 -17.52
C LYS A 56 -17.33 -4.19 -16.99
N GLN A 57 -16.79 -5.03 -17.86
CA GLN A 57 -15.89 -6.12 -17.46
C GLN A 57 -14.62 -5.60 -16.78
N ILE A 58 -14.03 -4.50 -17.25
CA ILE A 58 -12.87 -3.89 -16.62
C ILE A 58 -13.26 -3.31 -15.27
N GLN A 59 -14.38 -2.60 -15.20
CA GLN A 59 -14.89 -2.06 -13.95
C GLN A 59 -15.11 -3.17 -12.92
N ASP A 60 -15.73 -4.29 -13.30
CA ASP A 60 -15.98 -5.43 -12.43
C ASP A 60 -14.65 -6.03 -11.89
N VAL A 61 -13.62 -6.14 -12.74
CA VAL A 61 -12.29 -6.63 -12.31
C VAL A 61 -11.60 -5.64 -11.37
N LEU A 62 -11.60 -4.34 -11.69
CA LEU A 62 -11.04 -3.31 -10.83
C LEU A 62 -11.76 -3.25 -9.48
N GLN A 63 -13.10 -3.36 -9.49
CA GLN A 63 -13.90 -3.34 -8.27
C GLN A 63 -13.63 -4.55 -7.37
N MET A 64 -13.57 -5.74 -7.96
CA MET A 64 -13.26 -6.96 -7.21
C MET A 64 -11.88 -6.88 -6.57
N GLN A 65 -10.88 -6.42 -7.30
CA GLN A 65 -9.51 -6.25 -6.79
C GLN A 65 -9.46 -5.18 -5.70
N LEU A 66 -10.12 -4.04 -5.92
CA LEU A 66 -10.20 -2.95 -4.95
C LEU A 66 -10.85 -3.40 -3.65
N ASP A 67 -11.98 -4.10 -3.72
CA ASP A 67 -12.69 -4.59 -2.54
C ASP A 67 -11.85 -5.60 -1.76
N SER A 68 -11.18 -6.52 -2.46
CA SER A 68 -10.29 -7.51 -1.85
C SER A 68 -9.08 -6.85 -1.17
N SER A 69 -8.37 -5.98 -1.89
CA SER A 69 -7.19 -5.31 -1.34
C SER A 69 -7.55 -4.38 -0.17
N THR A 70 -8.67 -3.65 -0.27
CA THR A 70 -9.11 -2.75 0.81
C THR A 70 -9.49 -3.52 2.05
N ALA A 71 -10.24 -4.63 1.91
CA ALA A 71 -10.63 -5.45 3.05
C ALA A 71 -9.42 -6.06 3.76
N GLN A 72 -8.48 -6.62 3.00
CA GLN A 72 -7.24 -7.18 3.54
C GLN A 72 -6.39 -6.12 4.25
N MET A 73 -6.17 -4.96 3.62
CA MET A 73 -5.40 -3.86 4.25
C MET A 73 -6.06 -3.37 5.53
N GLN A 74 -7.39 -3.23 5.54
CA GLN A 74 -8.13 -2.79 6.72
C GLN A 74 -7.92 -3.77 7.89
N GLU A 75 -8.07 -5.08 7.63
CA GLU A 75 -7.87 -6.14 8.62
C GLU A 75 -6.43 -6.15 9.15
N ASP A 76 -5.43 -6.08 8.25
CA ASP A 76 -4.02 -6.10 8.62
C ASP A 76 -3.63 -4.87 9.45
N LEU A 77 -4.07 -3.65 9.06
CA LEU A 77 -3.78 -2.43 9.80
C LEU A 77 -4.40 -2.42 11.20
N GLU A 78 -5.62 -2.94 11.33
CA GLU A 78 -6.28 -3.10 12.64
C GLU A 78 -5.55 -4.12 13.50
N GLN A 79 -5.17 -5.26 12.93
CA GLN A 79 -4.42 -6.31 13.61
C GLN A 79 -3.05 -5.80 14.08
N TYR A 80 -2.28 -5.16 13.20
CA TYR A 80 -0.98 -4.58 13.55
C TYR A 80 -1.09 -3.51 14.62
N THR A 81 -2.14 -2.70 14.57
CA THR A 81 -2.40 -1.70 15.61
C THR A 81 -2.68 -2.37 16.97
N GLY A 82 -3.50 -3.41 16.99
CA GLY A 82 -3.77 -4.18 18.21
C GLY A 82 -2.51 -4.80 18.81
N TYR A 83 -1.67 -5.41 17.99
CA TYR A 83 -0.39 -5.97 18.44
C TYR A 83 0.60 -4.91 18.88
N GLY A 84 0.68 -3.76 18.20
CA GLY A 84 1.55 -2.65 18.60
C GLY A 84 1.16 -2.05 19.94
N LEU A 85 -0.13 -1.90 20.22
CA LEU A 85 -0.65 -1.45 21.52
C LEU A 85 -0.33 -2.47 22.62
N SER A 86 -0.54 -3.76 22.36
CA SER A 86 -0.17 -4.84 23.29
C SER A 86 1.33 -4.85 23.58
N LEU A 87 2.16 -4.72 22.54
CA LEU A 87 3.62 -4.65 22.66
C LEU A 87 4.04 -3.49 23.53
N SER A 88 3.47 -2.30 23.36
CA SER A 88 3.76 -1.13 24.18
C SER A 88 3.48 -1.39 25.66
N GLY A 89 2.32 -2.02 25.95
CA GLY A 89 1.97 -2.37 27.34
C GLY A 89 2.93 -3.38 27.96
N GLN A 90 3.32 -4.42 27.22
CA GLN A 90 4.26 -5.46 27.69
C GLN A 90 5.67 -4.88 27.91
N ILE A 91 6.17 -4.08 26.96
CA ILE A 91 7.47 -3.40 27.10
C ILE A 91 7.45 -2.45 28.31
N SER A 92 6.38 -1.67 28.46
CA SER A 92 6.22 -0.77 29.61
C SER A 92 6.30 -1.51 30.92
N GLN A 93 5.58 -2.63 31.04
CA GLN A 93 5.61 -3.45 32.26
C GLN A 93 6.99 -4.03 32.55
N ASN A 94 7.71 -4.50 31.53
CA ASN A 94 9.06 -5.02 31.68
C ASN A 94 10.04 -3.92 32.18
N ILE A 95 9.95 -2.71 31.59
CA ILE A 95 10.75 -1.56 32.01
C ILE A 95 10.40 -1.14 33.45
N ASP A 96 9.12 -0.99 33.80
CA ASP A 96 8.67 -0.64 35.16
C ASP A 96 9.21 -1.61 36.19
N ASN A 97 9.15 -2.91 35.91
CA ASN A 97 9.66 -3.93 36.84
C ASN A 97 11.18 -3.79 37.03
N GLN A 98 11.94 -3.57 36.00
CA GLN A 98 13.38 -3.42 36.06
C GLN A 98 13.78 -2.13 36.78
N LEU A 99 13.16 -1.01 36.48
CA LEU A 99 13.42 0.28 37.10
C LEU A 99 13.09 0.24 38.59
N LYS A 100 11.96 -0.39 38.95
CA LYS A 100 11.55 -0.56 40.36
C LYS A 100 12.50 -1.45 41.14
N ASN A 101 12.96 -2.56 40.58
CA ASN A 101 13.89 -3.48 41.20
C ASN A 101 15.25 -2.81 41.46
N ASN A 102 15.67 -1.89 40.59
CA ASN A 102 16.94 -1.19 40.70
C ASN A 102 16.81 0.17 41.44
N ALA A 103 15.60 0.59 41.82
CA ALA A 103 15.32 1.91 42.39
C ALA A 103 15.88 3.07 41.53
N LYS A 104 15.77 2.93 40.18
CA LYS A 104 16.29 3.88 39.17
C LYS A 104 15.15 4.40 38.30
N LYS A 105 15.42 5.52 37.59
CA LYS A 105 14.63 6.02 36.48
C LYS A 105 15.30 5.63 35.15
N LEU A 106 14.59 5.68 34.05
CA LEU A 106 15.16 5.38 32.71
C LEU A 106 16.31 6.35 32.37
N THR A 107 16.20 7.62 32.78
CA THR A 107 17.27 8.63 32.60
C THR A 107 18.57 8.26 33.28
N ASP A 108 18.54 7.45 34.37
CA ASP A 108 19.73 7.00 35.07
C ASP A 108 20.48 5.89 34.31
N TYR A 109 19.91 5.39 33.23
CA TYR A 109 20.54 4.41 32.34
C TYR A 109 21.30 5.06 31.17
N ASN A 110 21.26 6.40 31.05
CA ASN A 110 22.15 7.09 30.13
C ASN A 110 23.61 6.81 30.54
N ASP A 111 24.45 6.58 29.57
CA ASP A 111 25.88 6.21 29.73
C ASP A 111 26.11 4.83 30.40
N ASP A 112 25.04 4.05 30.65
CA ASP A 112 25.12 2.69 31.24
C ASP A 112 24.76 1.65 30.17
N GLN A 113 25.76 1.29 29.35
CA GLN A 113 25.58 0.35 28.23
C GLN A 113 25.06 -1.02 28.69
N GLU A 114 25.56 -1.53 29.86
CA GLU A 114 25.14 -2.84 30.35
C GLU A 114 23.68 -2.85 30.77
N ALA A 115 23.21 -1.79 31.45
CA ALA A 115 21.82 -1.64 31.83
C ALA A 115 20.89 -1.52 30.64
N LEU A 116 21.32 -0.81 29.59
CA LEU A 116 20.55 -0.70 28.34
C LEU A 116 20.50 -2.03 27.55
N ILE A 117 21.58 -2.81 27.55
CA ILE A 117 21.59 -4.15 26.96
C ILE A 117 20.64 -5.07 27.73
N GLU A 118 20.61 -4.98 29.06
CA GLU A 118 19.70 -5.76 29.89
C GLU A 118 18.21 -5.40 29.57
N LEU A 119 17.90 -4.12 29.42
CA LEU A 119 16.56 -3.70 28.95
C LEU A 119 16.23 -4.30 27.57
N GLN A 120 17.17 -4.23 26.62
CA GLN A 120 16.99 -4.84 25.30
C GLN A 120 16.75 -6.35 25.39
N ARG A 121 17.46 -7.04 26.31
CA ARG A 121 17.30 -8.48 26.55
C ARG A 121 15.89 -8.81 27.07
N GLN A 122 15.33 -7.95 27.91
CA GLN A 122 14.00 -8.14 28.48
C GLN A 122 12.86 -7.82 27.51
N ILE A 123 13.04 -6.86 26.61
CA ILE A 123 12.01 -6.52 25.62
C ILE A 123 12.04 -7.41 24.36
N TYR A 124 13.18 -8.07 24.09
CA TYR A 124 13.33 -8.91 22.92
C TYR A 124 12.26 -10.01 22.77
N PRO A 125 11.89 -10.77 23.83
CA PRO A 125 10.89 -11.83 23.71
C PRO A 125 9.54 -11.31 23.19
N GLU A 126 9.10 -10.15 23.67
CA GLU A 126 7.82 -9.55 23.28
C GLU A 126 7.85 -9.09 21.82
N MET A 127 8.97 -8.49 21.41
CA MET A 127 9.17 -8.07 20.03
C MET A 127 9.24 -9.27 19.09
N ASN A 128 9.99 -10.32 19.47
CA ASN A 128 10.07 -11.54 18.68
C ASN A 128 8.72 -12.24 18.59
N THR A 129 7.97 -12.31 19.68
CA THR A 129 6.60 -12.87 19.66
C THR A 129 5.70 -12.09 18.70
N THR A 130 5.75 -10.77 18.75
CA THR A 130 4.96 -9.90 17.87
C THR A 130 5.30 -10.14 16.40
N ILE A 131 6.59 -10.18 16.03
CA ILE A 131 6.99 -10.39 14.64
C ILE A 131 6.66 -11.81 14.15
N GLN A 132 6.70 -12.81 15.02
CA GLN A 132 6.34 -14.19 14.67
C GLN A 132 4.83 -14.37 14.45
N ILE A 133 3.99 -13.69 15.23
CA ILE A 133 2.54 -13.85 15.18
C ILE A 133 1.92 -13.06 14.04
N CYS A 134 2.15 -11.74 14.01
CA CYS A 134 1.48 -10.87 13.03
C CYS A 134 2.28 -10.63 11.76
N ARG A 135 3.56 -11.03 11.73
CA ARG A 135 4.45 -10.99 10.56
C ARG A 135 4.46 -9.65 9.81
N PRO A 136 4.58 -8.50 10.48
CA PRO A 136 4.84 -7.25 9.82
C PRO A 136 6.24 -7.28 9.23
N SER A 137 6.61 -6.35 8.36
CA SER A 137 7.98 -6.31 7.83
C SER A 137 9.05 -6.05 8.89
N GLY A 138 8.69 -5.42 10.00
CA GLY A 138 9.54 -5.21 11.15
C GLY A 138 8.80 -4.82 12.42
N VAL A 139 9.49 -4.94 13.55
CA VAL A 139 9.03 -4.52 14.89
C VAL A 139 10.13 -3.75 15.55
N TYR A 140 9.83 -2.61 16.16
CA TYR A 140 10.82 -1.74 16.77
C TYR A 140 10.41 -1.23 18.16
N ALA A 141 11.39 -0.91 18.98
CA ALA A 141 11.24 -0.20 20.25
C ALA A 141 12.44 0.73 20.43
N VAL A 142 12.17 2.01 20.60
CA VAL A 142 13.15 3.07 20.85
C VAL A 142 12.97 3.53 22.30
N LEU A 143 14.00 3.41 23.11
CA LEU A 143 14.00 3.84 24.52
C LEU A 143 14.52 5.28 24.62
N ASP A 144 13.97 6.08 25.54
CA ASP A 144 14.44 7.46 25.73
C ASP A 144 15.70 7.51 26.61
N ALA A 145 16.71 6.74 26.22
CA ALA A 145 18.05 6.70 26.82
C ALA A 145 19.09 6.36 25.75
N THR A 146 20.32 6.82 25.93
CA THR A 146 21.45 6.61 25.00
C THR A 146 22.67 6.01 25.71
N VAL A 147 23.45 5.23 24.96
CA VAL A 147 24.67 4.57 25.50
C VAL A 147 25.80 5.55 25.80
N ASN A 148 25.80 6.75 25.23
CA ASN A 148 26.85 7.73 25.46
C ASN A 148 26.37 9.16 25.18
N THR A 149 26.08 9.90 26.23
CA THR A 149 25.65 11.33 26.20
C THR A 149 26.77 12.29 25.79
N LYS A 150 28.04 11.87 25.83
CA LYS A 150 29.21 12.72 25.59
C LYS A 150 29.62 12.82 24.12
N ILE A 151 29.04 12.00 23.27
CA ILE A 151 29.31 12.03 21.83
C ILE A 151 28.48 13.15 21.18
N SER A 152 29.08 13.90 20.27
CA SER A 152 28.36 14.88 19.46
C SER A 152 27.22 14.20 18.68
N GLY A 153 26.01 14.75 18.75
CA GLY A 153 24.81 14.15 18.15
C GLY A 153 24.06 13.15 19.04
N SER A 154 24.52 12.93 20.29
CA SER A 154 23.86 12.02 21.22
C SER A 154 22.44 12.45 21.62
N GLU A 155 22.11 13.73 21.47
CA GLU A 155 20.76 14.27 21.66
C GLU A 155 19.74 13.63 20.71
N LYS A 156 20.20 13.11 19.57
CA LYS A 156 19.38 12.44 18.53
C LYS A 156 19.55 10.92 18.55
N SER A 157 20.42 10.39 19.38
CA SER A 157 20.74 8.98 19.47
C SER A 157 19.97 8.34 20.62
N ARG A 158 19.31 7.21 20.35
CA ARG A 158 18.53 6.49 21.37
C ARG A 158 18.74 4.99 21.23
N SER A 159 18.91 4.34 22.35
CA SER A 159 19.00 2.90 22.48
C SER A 159 17.68 2.22 22.18
N GLY A 160 17.70 0.95 21.81
CA GLY A 160 16.50 0.16 21.56
C GLY A 160 16.78 -1.07 20.72
N LEU A 161 15.71 -1.68 20.22
CA LEU A 161 15.77 -2.82 19.30
C LEU A 161 14.92 -2.59 18.06
N TYR A 162 15.41 -3.06 16.91
CA TYR A 162 14.65 -3.10 15.68
C TYR A 162 14.92 -4.44 14.97
N LEU A 163 13.92 -5.30 15.01
CA LEU A 163 13.90 -6.60 14.35
C LEU A 163 13.17 -6.46 13.01
N ARG A 164 13.75 -7.00 11.94
CA ARG A 164 13.10 -7.03 10.62
C ARG A 164 13.04 -8.45 10.10
N LEU A 165 12.06 -8.75 9.27
CA LEU A 165 12.02 -10.00 8.53
C LEU A 165 13.19 -10.05 7.54
N LYS A 166 13.95 -11.13 7.53
CA LYS A 166 15.03 -11.36 6.57
C LYS A 166 14.48 -11.49 5.16
N ASN A 167 13.33 -12.14 5.04
CA ASN A 167 12.65 -12.33 3.77
C ASN A 167 11.13 -12.20 3.96
N VAL A 168 10.58 -11.09 3.50
CA VAL A 168 9.12 -10.82 3.55
C VAL A 168 8.33 -11.74 2.60
N THR A 169 9.01 -12.43 1.66
CA THR A 169 8.38 -13.28 0.64
C THR A 169 8.18 -14.73 1.10
N ASN A 170 8.87 -15.14 2.16
CA ASN A 170 8.83 -16.53 2.64
C ASN A 170 7.68 -16.75 3.64
N THR A 171 6.47 -16.93 3.12
CA THR A 171 5.29 -17.21 3.93
C THR A 171 5.17 -18.69 4.34
N GLY A 172 6.02 -19.56 3.78
CA GLY A 172 5.95 -21.03 4.00
C GLY A 172 6.62 -21.53 5.27
N ASN A 173 7.51 -20.77 5.91
CA ASN A 173 8.17 -21.17 7.14
C ASN A 173 7.29 -20.93 8.36
N LEU A 174 7.21 -21.93 9.26
CA LEU A 174 6.50 -21.84 10.54
C LEU A 174 7.09 -20.74 11.44
N MET A 175 8.42 -20.56 11.38
CA MET A 175 9.15 -19.50 12.10
C MET A 175 9.70 -18.50 11.10
N ALA A 176 9.40 -17.21 11.31
CA ALA A 176 9.94 -16.15 10.50
C ALA A 176 11.42 -15.91 10.86
N GLU A 177 12.32 -15.94 9.86
CA GLU A 177 13.71 -15.55 10.06
C GLU A 177 13.80 -14.03 10.25
N THR A 178 14.43 -13.60 11.35
CA THR A 178 14.60 -12.19 11.69
C THR A 178 16.06 -11.78 11.69
N ILE A 179 16.30 -10.52 11.38
CA ILE A 179 17.60 -9.86 11.43
C ILE A 179 17.54 -8.65 12.36
N LEU A 180 18.66 -8.31 12.98
CA LEU A 180 18.78 -7.12 13.81
C LEU A 180 19.17 -5.92 12.95
N PHE A 181 18.32 -4.88 12.93
CA PHE A 181 18.58 -3.64 12.20
C PHE A 181 19.13 -2.53 13.11
N ARG A 182 18.65 -2.47 14.38
CA ARG A 182 19.16 -1.60 15.45
C ARG A 182 19.19 -2.37 16.75
N GLY A 183 20.18 -2.08 17.59
CA GLY A 183 20.34 -2.68 18.92
C GLY A 183 21.73 -3.22 19.17
N SER A 184 21.97 -3.74 20.38
CA SER A 184 23.27 -4.29 20.75
C SER A 184 23.64 -5.55 19.97
N PRO A 185 24.88 -5.67 19.48
CA PRO A 185 25.35 -6.90 18.85
C PRO A 185 25.39 -8.09 19.83
N ASP A 186 25.39 -7.83 21.15
CA ASP A 186 25.31 -8.89 22.16
C ASP A 186 23.96 -9.60 22.08
N ILE A 187 22.86 -8.86 21.87
CA ILE A 187 21.54 -9.45 21.63
C ILE A 187 21.55 -10.32 20.37
N ALA A 188 22.17 -9.82 19.28
CA ALA A 188 22.28 -10.62 18.06
C ALA A 188 23.03 -11.94 18.30
N ARG A 189 24.13 -11.89 19.04
CA ARG A 189 24.93 -13.08 19.37
C ARG A 189 24.18 -14.07 20.27
N GLU A 190 23.49 -13.55 21.31
CA GLU A 190 22.71 -14.38 22.24
C GLU A 190 21.49 -15.03 21.60
N LYS A 191 20.89 -14.37 20.63
CA LYS A 191 19.66 -14.82 19.95
C LYS A 191 19.91 -15.40 18.56
N GLU A 192 21.19 -15.58 18.18
CA GLU A 192 21.61 -16.12 16.88
C GLU A 192 21.02 -15.35 15.68
N LEU A 193 20.92 -14.02 15.82
CA LEU A 193 20.42 -13.13 14.78
C LEU A 193 21.57 -12.66 13.88
N GLU A 194 21.32 -12.59 12.58
CA GLU A 194 22.19 -11.87 11.65
C GLU A 194 22.02 -10.36 11.84
N LEU A 195 23.11 -9.62 11.68
CA LEU A 195 23.08 -8.17 11.60
C LEU A 195 22.73 -7.73 10.18
N HIS A 196 21.84 -6.77 10.04
CA HIS A 196 21.57 -6.15 8.74
C HIS A 196 22.81 -5.40 8.23
N ASN A 197 23.04 -5.35 6.91
CA ASN A 197 24.19 -4.64 6.32
C ASN A 197 24.23 -3.13 6.61
N ARG A 198 23.11 -2.54 7.02
CA ARG A 198 22.97 -1.16 7.50
C ARG A 198 22.65 -1.08 9.00
N TRP A 199 23.11 -2.09 9.74
CA TRP A 199 22.98 -2.11 11.19
C TRP A 199 23.66 -0.90 11.85
N ASN A 200 23.06 -0.40 12.92
CA ASN A 200 23.66 0.54 13.87
C ASN A 200 23.24 0.18 15.29
N LEU A 201 24.06 0.60 16.25
CA LEU A 201 23.81 0.34 17.67
C LEU A 201 22.54 1.04 18.17
N GLU A 202 22.32 2.27 17.73
CA GLU A 202 21.25 3.14 18.20
C GLU A 202 20.40 3.68 17.04
N PHE A 203 19.24 4.20 17.38
CA PHE A 203 18.35 4.90 16.47
C PHE A 203 18.75 6.37 16.35
N ASN A 204 18.51 6.96 15.19
CA ASN A 204 18.47 8.40 15.03
C ASN A 204 17.02 8.86 15.11
N THR A 205 16.68 9.63 16.13
CA THR A 205 15.31 10.07 16.42
C THR A 205 14.78 11.12 15.46
N ASP A 206 15.66 11.84 14.72
CA ASP A 206 15.24 12.80 13.71
C ASP A 206 14.56 12.13 12.51
N VAL A 207 14.90 10.87 12.25
CA VAL A 207 14.31 10.08 11.14
C VAL A 207 13.22 9.10 11.60
N MET A 208 12.97 9.03 12.93
CA MET A 208 11.87 8.23 13.47
C MET A 208 10.58 9.05 13.52
N PRO A 209 9.56 8.69 12.71
CA PRO A 209 8.32 9.45 12.63
C PRO A 209 7.68 9.64 14.02
N GLY A 210 7.34 10.90 14.30
CA GLY A 210 6.61 11.25 15.50
C GLY A 210 7.31 11.07 16.85
N TYR A 211 8.57 10.62 16.88
CA TYR A 211 9.28 10.35 18.14
C TYR A 211 9.22 11.56 19.08
N HIS A 212 9.66 12.73 18.62
CA HIS A 212 9.66 13.96 19.43
C HIS A 212 8.26 14.45 19.82
N THR A 213 7.22 14.03 19.12
CA THR A 213 5.83 14.36 19.47
C THR A 213 5.30 13.39 20.53
N LEU A 214 5.59 12.11 20.41
CA LEU A 214 5.08 11.08 21.32
C LEU A 214 5.80 11.10 22.68
N VAL A 215 7.11 11.36 22.67
CA VAL A 215 7.92 11.40 23.91
C VAL A 215 7.70 12.69 24.69
N ASP A 216 7.34 13.80 24.06
CA ASP A 216 7.00 15.05 24.72
C ASP A 216 5.51 15.06 25.11
N GLU A 217 5.21 14.97 26.42
CA GLU A 217 3.84 14.94 26.93
C GLU A 217 3.00 16.16 26.48
N LYS A 218 3.61 17.36 26.40
CA LYS A 218 2.93 18.57 25.98
C LYS A 218 2.57 18.56 24.50
N LYS A 219 3.43 17.99 23.66
CA LYS A 219 3.19 17.86 22.22
C LYS A 219 2.23 16.73 21.89
N ARG A 220 2.25 15.66 22.68
CA ARG A 220 1.40 14.49 22.48
C ARG A 220 -0.09 14.79 22.59
N LYS A 221 -0.52 15.72 23.46
CA LYS A 221 -1.91 16.22 23.60
C LYS A 221 -2.99 15.10 23.61
N GLY A 222 -2.71 14.01 24.32
CA GLY A 222 -3.65 12.86 24.40
C GLY A 222 -3.65 11.94 23.16
N MET A 223 -2.71 12.08 22.23
CA MET A 223 -2.49 11.14 21.14
C MET A 223 -2.01 9.80 21.71
N SER A 224 -2.75 8.74 21.45
CA SER A 224 -2.44 7.40 21.96
C SER A 224 -1.52 6.62 21.03
N TYR A 225 -1.66 6.78 19.74
CA TYR A 225 -0.87 6.15 18.65
C TYR A 225 -1.25 6.77 17.32
N PHE A 226 -0.45 6.53 16.29
CA PHE A 226 -0.78 6.86 14.90
C PHE A 226 0.06 6.02 13.93
N TRP A 227 -0.39 5.92 12.67
CA TRP A 227 0.40 5.45 11.56
C TRP A 227 1.09 6.64 10.88
N SER A 228 2.38 6.51 10.64
CA SER A 228 3.13 7.56 9.92
C SER A 228 2.75 7.58 8.44
N GLU A 229 2.94 8.73 7.80
CA GLU A 229 3.09 8.78 6.35
C GLU A 229 4.33 7.97 5.93
N LYS A 230 4.42 7.65 4.63
CA LYS A 230 5.58 7.01 4.04
C LYS A 230 6.85 7.82 4.33
N THR A 231 7.89 7.14 4.77
CA THR A 231 9.24 7.70 4.95
C THR A 231 10.28 6.75 4.41
N SER A 232 11.40 7.28 3.91
CA SER A 232 12.50 6.44 3.44
C SER A 232 13.32 5.92 4.60
N LEU A 233 13.53 4.61 4.65
CA LEU A 233 14.33 3.99 5.70
C LEU A 233 15.81 4.27 5.47
N THR A 234 16.41 5.07 6.35
CA THR A 234 17.78 5.59 6.22
C THR A 234 18.81 4.49 5.93
N GLY A 235 19.57 4.69 4.87
CA GLY A 235 20.62 3.76 4.43
C GLY A 235 20.11 2.57 3.61
N THR A 236 18.83 2.51 3.31
CA THR A 236 18.23 1.53 2.42
C THR A 236 17.55 2.25 1.23
N TRP A 237 17.08 1.47 0.26
CA TRP A 237 16.23 1.96 -0.82
C TRP A 237 14.73 1.74 -0.53
N GLU A 238 14.40 1.26 0.68
CA GLU A 238 13.05 0.92 1.07
C GLU A 238 12.31 2.12 1.65
N ASP A 239 11.06 2.26 1.26
CA ASP A 239 10.10 3.14 1.91
C ASP A 239 9.29 2.34 2.93
N VAL A 240 8.94 3.00 4.03
CA VAL A 240 8.26 2.37 5.16
C VAL A 240 7.17 3.28 5.73
N MET A 241 6.13 2.67 6.28
CA MET A 241 5.18 3.29 7.21
C MET A 241 5.34 2.64 8.58
N PHE A 242 5.27 3.44 9.63
CA PHE A 242 5.38 2.97 11.00
C PHE A 242 4.08 3.16 11.76
N LEU A 243 3.65 2.13 12.47
CA LEU A 243 2.77 2.33 13.61
C LEU A 243 3.61 2.86 14.76
N CYS A 244 3.25 4.01 15.30
CA CYS A 244 3.97 4.72 16.36
C CYS A 244 3.13 4.72 17.63
N VAL A 245 3.58 4.01 18.65
CA VAL A 245 2.90 3.88 19.95
C VAL A 245 3.85 4.33 21.05
N PRO A 246 3.48 5.27 21.94
CA PRO A 246 4.32 5.66 23.06
C PRO A 246 4.41 4.52 24.07
N ILE A 247 5.58 4.32 24.67
CA ILE A 247 5.79 3.42 25.80
C ILE A 247 5.64 4.24 27.07
N ILE A 248 4.57 4.01 27.82
CA ILE A 248 4.22 4.82 29.00
C ILE A 248 4.17 3.91 30.24
N GLY A 249 5.00 4.23 31.24
CA GLY A 249 5.02 3.51 32.51
C GLY A 249 3.80 3.78 33.38
N ASN A 250 3.64 2.97 34.42
CA ASN A 250 2.51 3.07 35.36
C ASN A 250 2.47 4.42 36.13
N SER A 251 3.60 5.09 36.27
CA SER A 251 3.72 6.45 36.85
C SER A 251 3.31 7.56 35.88
N GLY A 252 3.11 7.23 34.59
CA GLY A 252 2.90 8.20 33.53
C GLY A 252 4.20 8.68 32.87
N ASP A 253 5.35 8.20 33.31
CA ASP A 253 6.64 8.47 32.68
C ASP A 253 6.68 7.86 31.29
N ILE A 254 7.28 8.58 30.35
CA ILE A 254 7.41 8.12 28.96
C ILE A 254 8.77 7.47 28.80
N TYR A 255 8.78 6.20 28.40
CA TYR A 255 10.00 5.43 28.21
C TYR A 255 10.50 5.43 26.77
N GLY A 256 9.67 5.88 25.83
CA GLY A 256 10.03 5.90 24.42
C GLY A 256 8.85 5.63 23.51
N GLN A 257 9.14 4.99 22.38
CA GLN A 257 8.19 4.67 21.34
C GLN A 257 8.43 3.25 20.84
N CYS A 258 7.36 2.52 20.53
CA CYS A 258 7.45 1.23 19.85
C CYS A 258 6.37 1.08 18.78
N GLY A 259 6.44 -0.01 18.03
CA GLY A 259 5.42 -0.35 17.05
C GLY A 259 5.90 -1.33 15.99
N VAL A 260 5.18 -1.35 14.89
CA VAL A 260 5.45 -2.22 13.74
C VAL A 260 5.77 -1.41 12.49
N GLU A 261 6.47 -2.03 11.56
CA GLU A 261 6.84 -1.50 10.25
C GLU A 261 6.05 -2.21 9.14
N LEU A 262 5.57 -1.43 8.19
CA LEU A 262 5.08 -1.88 6.89
C LEU A 262 6.00 -1.31 5.81
N ASN A 263 6.84 -2.14 5.17
CA ASN A 263 7.75 -1.67 4.12
C ASN A 263 7.18 -1.85 2.71
N SER A 264 7.79 -1.16 1.74
CA SER A 264 7.36 -1.16 0.35
C SER A 264 7.41 -2.54 -0.31
N MET A 265 8.38 -3.39 0.05
CA MET A 265 8.45 -4.76 -0.49
C MET A 265 7.31 -5.62 0.05
N TYR A 266 7.05 -5.52 1.37
CA TYR A 266 5.94 -6.22 1.99
C TYR A 266 4.60 -5.78 1.38
N PHE A 267 4.42 -4.47 1.23
CA PHE A 267 3.23 -3.89 0.59
C PHE A 267 3.04 -4.42 -0.83
N ASN A 268 4.11 -4.37 -1.63
CA ASN A 268 4.07 -4.85 -3.00
C ASN A 268 3.68 -6.33 -3.10
N GLN A 269 4.17 -7.15 -2.18
CA GLN A 269 3.91 -8.59 -2.20
C GLN A 269 2.49 -8.96 -1.76
N ASN A 270 1.99 -8.31 -0.72
CA ASN A 270 0.74 -8.73 -0.09
C ASN A 270 -0.49 -8.04 -0.67
N TYR A 271 -0.35 -6.82 -1.20
CA TYR A 271 -1.49 -6.00 -1.63
C TYR A 271 -1.51 -5.67 -3.13
N THR A 272 -0.51 -6.14 -3.87
CA THR A 272 -0.50 -5.92 -5.32
C THR A 272 -1.55 -6.79 -6.00
N ALA A 273 -2.29 -6.17 -6.92
CA ALA A 273 -3.25 -6.85 -7.77
C ALA A 273 -2.56 -7.92 -8.62
N VAL A 274 -3.13 -9.11 -8.64
CA VAL A 274 -2.68 -10.17 -9.55
C VAL A 274 -2.82 -9.70 -11.00
N ASP A 275 -1.87 -10.06 -11.85
CA ASP A 275 -1.90 -9.75 -13.27
C ASP A 275 -3.25 -10.09 -13.87
N SER A 276 -3.89 -9.09 -14.45
CA SER A 276 -5.13 -9.27 -15.17
C SER A 276 -4.86 -9.45 -16.65
N LYS A 277 -5.86 -9.96 -17.37
CA LYS A 277 -5.84 -9.98 -18.84
C LYS A 277 -5.68 -8.59 -19.49
N TYR A 278 -5.77 -7.53 -18.69
CA TYR A 278 -5.62 -6.14 -19.12
C TYR A 278 -4.23 -5.56 -18.84
N GLY A 279 -3.33 -6.32 -18.21
CA GLY A 279 -1.97 -5.93 -17.85
C GLY A 279 -1.77 -5.72 -16.35
N SER A 280 -0.57 -5.30 -15.98
CA SER A 280 -0.21 -5.04 -14.59
C SER A 280 -1.02 -3.90 -14.01
N MET A 281 -1.64 -4.13 -12.86
CA MET A 281 -2.34 -3.12 -12.09
C MET A 281 -1.40 -2.52 -11.04
N VAL A 282 -1.70 -1.30 -10.65
CA VAL A 282 -1.03 -0.60 -9.56
C VAL A 282 -1.99 -0.47 -8.39
N THR A 283 -1.58 -0.93 -7.22
CA THR A 283 -2.31 -0.74 -5.97
C THR A 283 -1.63 0.38 -5.17
N ILE A 284 -2.40 1.34 -4.71
CA ILE A 284 -1.92 2.51 -3.96
C ILE A 284 -2.72 2.63 -2.68
N LEU A 285 -2.03 2.84 -1.56
CA LEU A 285 -2.59 3.27 -0.28
C LEU A 285 -2.07 4.68 -0.02
N ALA A 286 -2.91 5.71 -0.10
CA ALA A 286 -2.46 7.09 0.06
C ALA A 286 -3.59 8.02 0.56
N PRO A 287 -3.24 9.16 1.18
CA PRO A 287 -4.22 10.19 1.49
C PRO A 287 -4.70 10.91 0.22
N VAL A 288 -5.91 11.46 0.29
CA VAL A 288 -6.51 12.28 -0.77
C VAL A 288 -6.86 13.64 -0.21
N SER A 289 -6.36 14.70 -0.86
CA SER A 289 -6.73 16.08 -0.61
C SER A 289 -7.00 16.81 -1.94
N ASP A 290 -8.03 17.65 -1.97
CA ASP A 290 -8.35 18.52 -3.12
C ASP A 290 -8.29 17.84 -4.49
N GLN A 291 -8.81 16.62 -4.62
CA GLN A 291 -8.76 15.79 -5.84
C GLN A 291 -7.32 15.39 -6.27
N ILE A 292 -6.40 15.36 -5.33
CA ILE A 292 -5.05 14.86 -5.50
C ILE A 292 -4.89 13.60 -4.66
N LEU A 293 -4.46 12.51 -5.28
CA LEU A 293 -3.99 11.31 -4.58
C LEU A 293 -2.51 11.53 -4.26
N GLU A 294 -2.20 11.73 -2.98
CA GLU A 294 -0.86 12.07 -2.49
C GLU A 294 0.02 10.82 -2.37
N VAL A 295 0.41 10.28 -3.51
CA VAL A 295 1.14 9.00 -3.62
C VAL A 295 2.48 9.06 -2.91
N GLN A 296 3.11 10.24 -2.86
CA GLN A 296 4.38 10.42 -2.16
C GLN A 296 4.29 10.19 -0.65
N LYS A 297 3.11 10.35 -0.06
CA LYS A 297 2.85 10.10 1.36
C LYS A 297 2.40 8.67 1.67
N GLY A 298 2.13 7.88 0.64
CA GLY A 298 1.54 6.56 0.74
C GLY A 298 2.41 5.45 0.18
N MET A 299 1.87 4.23 0.17
CA MET A 299 2.54 3.03 -0.33
C MET A 299 1.99 2.64 -1.70
N THR A 300 2.87 2.12 -2.54
CA THR A 300 2.53 1.66 -3.89
C THR A 300 3.07 0.27 -4.15
N GLY A 301 2.33 -0.50 -4.94
CA GLY A 301 2.75 -1.82 -5.38
C GLY A 301 2.26 -2.13 -6.80
N SER A 302 3.07 -2.88 -7.55
CA SER A 302 2.75 -3.32 -8.91
C SER A 302 3.54 -4.58 -9.24
N THR A 303 2.95 -5.48 -10.04
CA THR A 303 3.61 -6.72 -10.46
C THR A 303 4.82 -6.49 -11.36
N ASP A 304 4.86 -5.38 -12.10
CA ASP A 304 6.00 -5.04 -12.97
C ASP A 304 7.14 -4.29 -12.22
N GLY A 305 6.97 -4.02 -10.93
CA GLY A 305 8.00 -3.44 -10.06
C GLY A 305 8.35 -1.97 -10.35
N THR A 306 7.76 -1.34 -11.36
CA THR A 306 8.09 0.04 -11.76
C THR A 306 7.64 1.09 -10.74
N TRP A 307 6.77 0.72 -9.80
CA TRP A 307 6.12 1.59 -8.84
C TRP A 307 6.68 1.53 -7.42
N LEU A 308 7.78 0.81 -7.23
CA LEU A 308 8.46 0.70 -5.94
C LEU A 308 9.24 1.97 -5.56
N GLN A 309 9.58 2.80 -6.55
CA GLN A 309 10.34 4.04 -6.35
C GLN A 309 9.54 5.26 -6.79
N SER A 310 9.64 6.33 -6.04
CA SER A 310 9.05 7.66 -6.17
C SER A 310 8.07 7.88 -7.34
N VAL A 311 6.80 7.77 -7.08
CA VAL A 311 5.74 8.17 -8.01
C VAL A 311 5.30 9.59 -7.65
N GLU A 312 5.03 10.42 -8.65
CA GLU A 312 4.42 11.73 -8.46
C GLU A 312 2.98 11.61 -7.97
N ASP A 313 2.50 12.63 -7.27
CA ASP A 313 1.10 12.73 -6.88
C ASP A 313 0.18 12.77 -8.10
N LEU A 314 -0.98 12.14 -8.00
CA LEU A 314 -1.91 11.97 -9.10
C LEU A 314 -3.12 12.91 -8.96
N LYS A 315 -3.39 13.72 -9.97
CA LYS A 315 -4.65 14.46 -10.07
C LYS A 315 -5.80 13.53 -10.45
N ILE A 316 -6.93 13.65 -9.76
CA ILE A 316 -8.10 12.79 -9.94
C ILE A 316 -9.16 13.55 -10.77
N ASN A 317 -9.66 12.90 -11.83
CA ASN A 317 -10.80 13.35 -12.60
C ASN A 317 -11.89 12.27 -12.57
N HIS A 318 -13.00 12.57 -11.90
CA HIS A 318 -14.10 11.64 -11.72
C HIS A 318 -14.92 11.49 -13.01
N LYS A 319 -15.11 10.25 -13.46
CA LYS A 319 -16.00 9.86 -14.55
C LYS A 319 -17.14 9.00 -14.02
N LYS A 320 -18.12 8.74 -14.85
CA LYS A 320 -19.32 7.99 -14.45
C LYS A 320 -19.05 6.55 -13.96
N TYR A 321 -18.06 5.87 -14.51
CA TYR A 321 -17.79 4.45 -14.26
C TYR A 321 -16.40 4.17 -13.70
N TYR A 322 -15.49 5.14 -13.72
CA TYR A 322 -14.12 5.04 -13.25
C TYR A 322 -13.56 6.44 -13.00
N ASN A 323 -12.41 6.51 -12.38
CA ASN A 323 -11.65 7.75 -12.26
C ASN A 323 -10.47 7.73 -13.24
N GLU A 324 -10.13 8.88 -13.77
CA GLU A 324 -8.87 9.10 -14.48
C GLU A 324 -7.88 9.76 -13.53
N TYR A 325 -6.64 9.29 -13.56
CA TYR A 325 -5.55 9.77 -12.73
C TYR A 325 -4.42 10.24 -13.63
N PHE A 326 -3.85 11.41 -13.33
CA PHE A 326 -2.87 12.06 -14.19
C PHE A 326 -1.64 12.48 -13.38
N SER A 327 -0.46 12.21 -13.91
CA SER A 327 0.82 12.80 -13.47
C SER A 327 1.67 13.17 -14.68
N GLY A 328 2.82 13.79 -14.45
CA GLY A 328 3.82 14.01 -15.49
C GLY A 328 4.37 12.72 -16.11
N GLN A 329 4.19 11.58 -15.42
CA GLN A 329 4.69 10.26 -15.84
C GLN A 329 3.66 9.43 -16.60
N GLY A 330 2.38 9.79 -16.62
CA GLY A 330 1.38 9.05 -17.36
C GLY A 330 -0.07 9.27 -16.94
N GLU A 331 -0.96 8.59 -17.68
CA GLU A 331 -2.39 8.58 -17.43
C GLU A 331 -2.85 7.18 -17.03
N PHE A 332 -3.72 7.12 -16.03
CA PHE A 332 -4.26 5.86 -15.49
C PHE A 332 -5.77 5.92 -15.41
N ILE A 333 -6.38 4.76 -15.45
CA ILE A 333 -7.80 4.55 -15.21
C ILE A 333 -7.92 3.64 -13.99
N GLY A 334 -8.81 3.93 -13.07
CA GLY A 334 -8.96 3.12 -11.88
C GLY A 334 -10.17 3.45 -11.04
N LEU A 335 -10.24 2.77 -9.91
CA LEU A 335 -11.22 2.96 -8.87
C LEU A 335 -10.49 3.21 -7.55
N GLN A 336 -11.16 3.88 -6.63
CA GLN A 336 -10.67 4.08 -5.27
C GLN A 336 -11.77 3.85 -4.25
N LYS A 337 -11.38 3.43 -3.06
CA LYS A 337 -12.26 3.19 -1.92
C LYS A 337 -11.63 3.74 -0.67
N GLU A 338 -12.42 4.36 0.16
CA GLU A 338 -11.96 4.88 1.44
C GLU A 338 -11.58 3.74 2.39
N ILE A 339 -10.50 3.94 3.12
CA ILE A 339 -10.00 3.05 4.17
C ILE A 339 -9.77 3.87 5.45
N GLN A 340 -10.04 3.27 6.59
CA GLN A 340 -9.77 3.90 7.86
C GLN A 340 -8.39 3.49 8.38
N ILE A 341 -7.48 4.44 8.47
CA ILE A 341 -6.19 4.21 9.11
C ILE A 341 -6.36 4.35 10.63
N PRO A 342 -6.09 3.30 11.43
CA PRO A 342 -6.25 3.40 12.87
C PRO A 342 -5.41 4.54 13.47
N GLY A 343 -6.04 5.41 14.27
CA GLY A 343 -5.40 6.59 14.88
C GLY A 343 -5.36 7.84 14.01
N GLU A 344 -5.63 7.73 12.70
CA GLU A 344 -5.72 8.88 11.79
C GLU A 344 -7.11 9.56 11.90
N LYS A 345 -7.13 10.88 12.01
CA LYS A 345 -8.36 11.66 12.17
C LYS A 345 -8.47 12.85 11.22
N GLU A 346 -7.36 13.25 10.62
CA GLU A 346 -7.25 14.49 9.84
C GLU A 346 -7.30 14.23 8.34
N ASN A 347 -6.64 13.16 7.90
CA ASN A 347 -6.50 12.84 6.47
C ASN A 347 -7.47 11.75 6.06
N ARG A 348 -8.06 11.93 4.89
CA ARG A 348 -8.87 10.91 4.23
C ARG A 348 -7.97 9.99 3.42
N TRP A 349 -7.85 8.73 3.84
CA TRP A 349 -7.06 7.73 3.14
C TRP A 349 -7.92 6.88 2.21
N VAL A 350 -7.33 6.49 1.08
CA VAL A 350 -7.97 5.60 0.11
C VAL A 350 -7.02 4.49 -0.32
N VAL A 351 -7.60 3.36 -0.67
CA VAL A 351 -6.96 2.37 -1.53
C VAL A 351 -7.41 2.66 -2.95
N ALA A 352 -6.48 2.74 -3.89
CA ALA A 352 -6.77 2.90 -5.30
C ALA A 352 -6.14 1.75 -6.10
N VAL A 353 -6.89 1.21 -7.06
CA VAL A 353 -6.38 0.22 -8.02
C VAL A 353 -6.44 0.84 -9.41
N LEU A 354 -5.29 0.98 -10.02
CA LEU A 354 -5.08 1.71 -11.27
C LEU A 354 -4.57 0.78 -12.37
N LEU A 355 -4.98 1.07 -13.60
CA LEU A 355 -4.48 0.45 -14.81
C LEU A 355 -3.93 1.54 -15.74
N PRO A 356 -2.70 1.42 -16.30
CA PRO A 356 -2.20 2.35 -17.30
C PRO A 356 -3.13 2.46 -18.50
N LYS A 357 -3.45 3.68 -18.93
CA LYS A 357 -4.47 3.96 -19.95
C LYS A 357 -4.09 3.41 -21.32
N ASP A 358 -2.82 3.38 -21.65
CA ASP A 358 -2.28 2.78 -22.87
C ASP A 358 -2.49 1.26 -22.90
N LYS A 359 -2.22 0.57 -21.81
CA LYS A 359 -2.47 -0.87 -21.67
C LYS A 359 -3.96 -1.20 -21.75
N TRP A 360 -4.80 -0.36 -21.16
CA TRP A 360 -6.24 -0.51 -21.28
C TRP A 360 -6.72 -0.35 -22.74
N GLN A 361 -6.27 0.68 -23.44
CA GLN A 361 -6.60 0.90 -24.85
C GLN A 361 -6.14 -0.27 -25.72
N ALA A 362 -4.92 -0.77 -25.51
CA ALA A 362 -4.39 -1.92 -26.23
C ALA A 362 -5.22 -3.20 -26.00
N SER A 363 -5.73 -3.42 -24.79
CA SER A 363 -6.56 -4.60 -24.47
C SER A 363 -7.95 -4.52 -25.10
N VAL A 364 -8.54 -3.33 -25.16
CA VAL A 364 -9.81 -3.08 -25.87
C VAL A 364 -9.65 -3.35 -27.36
N TRP A 365 -8.52 -2.97 -27.96
CA TRP A 365 -8.19 -3.24 -29.36
C TRP A 365 -8.01 -4.74 -29.65
N ARG A 366 -7.32 -5.45 -28.77
CA ARG A 366 -7.05 -6.91 -28.93
C ARG A 366 -8.31 -7.77 -28.84
N ASN A 367 -9.31 -7.35 -28.07
CA ASN A 367 -10.61 -8.01 -28.00
C ASN A 367 -11.54 -7.67 -29.14
N ARG A 368 -11.14 -6.78 -30.08
CA ARG A 368 -11.88 -6.39 -31.30
C ARG A 368 -11.52 -7.22 -32.53
N ASN A 369 -10.38 -7.89 -32.54
CA ASN A 369 -9.91 -8.76 -33.61
C ASN A 369 -10.07 -10.23 -33.23
#